data_7b59e244061f167eaa637fe87a258dd5
#
_entry.id   7b59e244061f167eaa637fe87a258dd5
#
_cell.length_a   1.000
_cell.length_b   1.000
_cell.length_c   1.000
_cell.angle_alpha   90.00
_cell.angle_beta   90.00
_cell.angle_gamma   90.00
#
_symmetry.space_group_name_H-M   'P 1'
#
loop_
_entity.id
_entity.type
_entity.pdbx_description
1 polymer ?
#
loop_
_entity_poly.entity_id
_entity_poly.type
_entity_poly.pdbx_seq_one_letter_code
_entity_poly.pdbx_strand_id
1 'polypeptide(L)'
;MGSHAGIIVTACDTPESASTGSRRACHLSDNQPMNSLDGIRILDLSRVLAGPWCTQTLADLGADVIKIERPGAGDDTRGWGPPFLKDQHANDTTDAAYYLGTNRNKRSVTCDIAQPAGQQLIRQLVQHCDVFIENFKVGDMARYGLDYASLSAINPRLVYCSVTGFGQTGPYRERAGYDYAIQGMGGLMSVTGERDDLGGGPQKVGVAVADLFTGMYATVAILAALRHAERTGQGQHVDMALLDTQVAMLANLGANYLVSGQYEGKVPGRAGNAHQNIVPYQVFEVAPNAQGEKDHLILAVGNDGQFAKFCDIAGCPELATDARFAKNADRVRHRATLVPMLEALFKTRRKSDWLSALEAAKVPCGAINSLAEVFADPQVRERGMVTHWSHPAREDVQLVSSPIKLSATPVRSDLPPPLLGQHTDEVLTDVLGLDAQAIAALREQQVL
;
A
#
# COMPACT_ATOMS: atom_id res chain seq x y z
N MET A 1 40.39 43.54 45.10
CA MET A 1 41.12 42.49 45.78
C MET A 1 40.38 41.20 45.52
N GLY A 2 40.69 40.42 44.62
CA GLY A 2 41.86 39.65 44.24
C GLY A 2 41.66 38.23 44.70
N SER A 3 41.49 37.29 43.83
CA SER A 3 42.40 36.18 43.66
C SER A 3 41.80 35.13 42.70
N HIS A 4 42.52 34.87 41.60
CA HIS A 4 42.35 33.75 40.71
C HIS A 4 42.84 32.46 41.38
N ALA A 5 42.07 31.39 41.26
CA ALA A 5 42.56 30.01 41.47
C ALA A 5 42.36 29.21 40.18
N GLY A 6 43.46 28.88 39.52
CA GLY A 6 43.51 28.01 38.37
C GLY A 6 43.30 26.55 38.77
N ILE A 7 42.53 25.83 37.97
CA ILE A 7 42.38 24.38 38.09
C ILE A 7 43.22 23.75 36.96
N ILE A 8 44.20 22.97 37.40
CA ILE A 8 45.05 22.10 36.57
C ILE A 8 44.18 20.88 36.14
N VAL A 9 44.02 20.67 34.81
CA VAL A 9 43.44 19.46 34.29
C VAL A 9 44.56 18.48 33.98
N THR A 10 44.63 17.41 34.73
CA THR A 10 45.47 16.25 34.45
C THR A 10 44.82 15.42 33.35
N ALA A 11 45.55 15.18 32.26
CA ALA A 11 45.21 14.25 31.23
C ALA A 11 45.17 12.81 31.78
N CYS A 12 44.09 12.09 31.50
CA CYS A 12 43.96 10.67 31.75
C CYS A 12 44.00 9.95 30.41
N ASP A 13 45.04 9.21 30.14
CA ASP A 13 45.22 8.33 29.01
C ASP A 13 44.21 7.18 29.10
N THR A 14 43.38 7.00 28.07
CA THR A 14 42.60 5.80 27.88
C THR A 14 43.08 5.07 26.62
N PRO A 15 43.19 3.73 26.66
CA PRO A 15 43.71 2.98 25.50
C PRO A 15 42.70 2.91 24.40
N GLU A 16 43.20 3.11 23.19
CA GLU A 16 42.50 2.82 21.92
C GLU A 16 42.08 1.35 21.87
N SER A 17 40.78 1.09 21.75
CA SER A 17 40.27 -0.19 21.24
C SER A 17 39.69 0.03 19.85
N ALA A 18 40.44 -0.42 18.86
CA ALA A 18 40.04 -0.45 17.48
C ALA A 18 38.89 -1.46 17.27
N SER A 19 37.79 -1.02 16.63
CA SER A 19 37.11 -1.74 15.57
C SER A 19 36.06 -0.84 14.94
N THR A 20 36.51 0.07 14.11
CA THR A 20 35.62 0.76 13.16
C THR A 20 35.37 -0.18 12.00
N GLY A 21 34.20 -0.84 12.02
CA GLY A 21 33.65 -1.48 10.81
C GLY A 21 33.51 -0.43 9.70
N SER A 22 34.37 -0.54 8.70
CA SER A 22 34.36 0.29 7.51
C SER A 22 32.97 0.32 6.89
N ARG A 23 32.26 1.48 6.99
CA ARG A 23 31.14 1.77 6.08
C ARG A 23 31.71 1.74 4.66
N ARG A 24 31.25 0.79 3.83
CA ARG A 24 31.56 0.80 2.42
C ARG A 24 31.08 2.14 1.87
N ALA A 25 32.00 2.97 1.42
CA ALA A 25 31.71 4.09 0.56
C ALA A 25 31.15 3.51 -0.73
N CYS A 26 29.88 3.68 -0.97
CA CYS A 26 29.27 3.44 -2.26
C CYS A 26 29.99 4.38 -3.23
N HIS A 27 30.63 3.87 -4.27
CA HIS A 27 31.15 4.67 -5.37
C HIS A 27 29.93 5.22 -6.14
N LEU A 28 29.41 6.33 -5.63
CA LEU A 28 28.42 7.13 -6.33
C LEU A 28 29.17 7.93 -7.40
N SER A 29 28.76 7.82 -8.65
CA SER A 29 29.11 8.80 -9.65
C SER A 29 28.58 10.15 -9.19
N ASP A 30 29.44 11.15 -9.09
CA ASP A 30 29.26 12.43 -8.39
C ASP A 30 28.11 13.35 -8.86
N ASN A 31 27.07 12.83 -9.55
CA ASN A 31 26.02 13.70 -10.16
C ASN A 31 24.60 13.10 -10.24
N GLN A 32 24.29 11.98 -9.58
CA GLN A 32 22.89 11.54 -9.51
C GLN A 32 22.26 11.96 -8.17
N PRO A 33 21.03 12.52 -8.20
CA PRO A 33 20.34 12.84 -6.96
C PRO A 33 20.14 11.56 -6.14
N MET A 34 20.54 11.57 -4.87
CA MET A 34 20.29 10.46 -3.94
C MET A 34 18.80 10.29 -3.69
N ASN A 35 18.30 9.06 -3.73
CA ASN A 35 16.95 8.74 -3.29
C ASN A 35 16.88 8.63 -1.75
N SER A 36 15.67 8.68 -1.20
CA SER A 36 15.47 8.68 0.25
C SER A 36 15.98 7.43 0.96
N LEU A 37 16.00 6.28 0.27
CA LEU A 37 16.42 4.98 0.83
C LEU A 37 17.66 4.41 0.12
N ASP A 38 18.45 5.25 -0.55
CA ASP A 38 19.71 4.79 -1.12
C ASP A 38 20.62 4.15 -0.05
N GLY A 39 21.18 3.00 -0.37
CA GLY A 39 22.01 2.22 0.54
C GLY A 39 21.23 1.25 1.45
N ILE A 40 19.91 1.29 1.47
CA ILE A 40 19.07 0.31 2.14
C ILE A 40 18.81 -0.87 1.21
N ARG A 41 19.10 -2.09 1.68
CA ARG A 41 18.84 -3.32 0.94
C ARG A 41 17.79 -4.18 1.62
N ILE A 42 16.83 -4.66 0.83
CA ILE A 42 15.67 -5.44 1.27
C ILE A 42 15.71 -6.81 0.60
N LEU A 43 15.64 -7.87 1.39
CA LEU A 43 15.44 -9.23 0.91
C LEU A 43 13.95 -9.57 1.01
N ASP A 44 13.30 -9.65 -0.16
CA ASP A 44 11.85 -9.80 -0.29
C ASP A 44 11.50 -11.26 -0.67
N LEU A 45 11.03 -12.04 0.30
CA LEU A 45 10.49 -13.38 0.08
C LEU A 45 8.96 -13.39 -0.02
N SER A 46 8.33 -12.21 0.01
CA SER A 46 6.87 -12.12 -0.03
C SER A 46 6.31 -12.36 -1.43
N ARG A 47 5.05 -12.81 -1.48
CA ARG A 47 4.32 -13.12 -2.70
C ARG A 47 2.96 -12.46 -2.69
N VAL A 48 2.28 -12.46 -3.80
CA VAL A 48 0.91 -11.99 -4.04
C VAL A 48 0.82 -10.47 -4.01
N LEU A 49 0.34 -9.82 -2.92
CA LEU A 49 0.05 -8.40 -2.98
C LEU A 49 0.58 -7.60 -1.79
N ALA A 50 0.22 -7.90 -0.56
CA ALA A 50 0.52 -7.05 0.61
C ALA A 50 2.01 -6.79 0.79
N GLY A 51 2.85 -7.85 0.85
CA GLY A 51 4.29 -7.75 0.92
C GLY A 51 4.91 -7.12 -0.32
N PRO A 52 4.61 -7.60 -1.54
CA PRO A 52 5.09 -6.99 -2.78
C PRO A 52 4.72 -5.52 -2.95
N TRP A 53 3.54 -5.08 -2.51
CA TRP A 53 3.15 -3.66 -2.50
C TRP A 53 4.01 -2.83 -1.56
N CYS A 54 4.31 -3.35 -0.36
CA CYS A 54 5.22 -2.74 0.59
C CYS A 54 6.62 -2.57 -0.03
N THR A 55 7.19 -3.65 -0.55
CA THR A 55 8.56 -3.63 -1.07
C THR A 55 8.69 -2.84 -2.36
N GLN A 56 7.65 -2.81 -3.23
CA GLN A 56 7.61 -1.90 -4.37
C GLN A 56 7.62 -0.43 -3.92
N THR A 57 6.86 -0.09 -2.88
CA THR A 57 6.83 1.29 -2.35
C THR A 57 8.20 1.69 -1.81
N LEU A 58 8.89 0.79 -1.09
CA LEU A 58 10.26 1.02 -0.61
C LEU A 58 11.28 1.11 -1.75
N ALA A 59 11.11 0.29 -2.81
CA ALA A 59 11.93 0.34 -4.02
C ALA A 59 11.74 1.67 -4.78
N ASP A 60 10.50 2.17 -4.89
CA ASP A 60 10.20 3.49 -5.46
C ASP A 60 10.91 4.61 -4.69
N LEU A 61 11.14 4.45 -3.38
CA LEU A 61 11.86 5.39 -2.53
C LEU A 61 13.40 5.22 -2.60
N GLY A 62 13.91 4.26 -3.37
CA GLY A 62 15.33 4.07 -3.63
C GLY A 62 15.97 2.83 -3.00
N ALA A 63 15.24 2.03 -2.23
CA ALA A 63 15.79 0.80 -1.67
C ALA A 63 16.15 -0.22 -2.76
N ASP A 64 17.27 -0.93 -2.57
CA ASP A 64 17.69 -2.08 -3.39
C ASP A 64 16.90 -3.32 -2.96
N VAL A 65 15.83 -3.66 -3.68
CA VAL A 65 14.94 -4.79 -3.36
C VAL A 65 15.32 -6.02 -4.17
N ILE A 66 15.78 -7.05 -3.46
CA ILE A 66 16.08 -8.37 -4.01
C ILE A 66 14.87 -9.28 -3.74
N LYS A 67 14.08 -9.55 -4.78
CA LYS A 67 12.92 -10.45 -4.70
C LYS A 67 13.36 -11.88 -4.94
N ILE A 68 13.16 -12.73 -3.93
CA ILE A 68 13.43 -14.15 -4.01
C ILE A 68 12.20 -14.87 -4.53
N GLU A 69 12.37 -15.63 -5.61
CA GLU A 69 11.27 -16.35 -6.26
C GLU A 69 11.62 -17.83 -6.41
N ARG A 70 10.60 -18.69 -6.39
CA ARG A 70 10.80 -20.12 -6.61
C ARG A 70 11.23 -20.40 -8.07
N PRO A 71 12.26 -21.21 -8.31
CA PRO A 71 12.65 -21.59 -9.66
C PRO A 71 11.48 -22.14 -10.48
N GLY A 72 11.42 -21.76 -11.74
CA GLY A 72 10.45 -22.20 -12.73
C GLY A 72 9.01 -21.67 -12.56
N ALA A 73 8.58 -21.28 -11.35
CA ALA A 73 7.21 -20.82 -11.11
C ALA A 73 7.11 -19.33 -10.72
N GLY A 74 8.07 -18.83 -9.94
CA GLY A 74 8.08 -17.46 -9.45
C GLY A 74 6.98 -17.17 -8.43
N ASP A 75 6.60 -15.90 -8.36
CA ASP A 75 5.44 -15.41 -7.61
C ASP A 75 4.16 -15.92 -8.24
N ASP A 76 3.19 -16.36 -7.42
CA ASP A 76 1.90 -16.90 -7.90
C ASP A 76 1.18 -15.93 -8.84
N THR A 77 1.36 -14.61 -8.63
CA THR A 77 0.72 -13.57 -9.44
C THR A 77 1.24 -13.49 -10.87
N ARG A 78 2.37 -14.11 -11.21
CA ARG A 78 2.81 -14.24 -12.61
C ARG A 78 1.77 -14.98 -13.43
N GLY A 79 1.16 -16.02 -12.87
CA GLY A 79 0.11 -16.83 -13.51
C GLY A 79 -1.33 -16.29 -13.37
N TRP A 80 -1.56 -15.18 -12.65
CA TRP A 80 -2.92 -14.68 -12.40
C TRP A 80 -3.47 -13.77 -13.50
N GLY A 81 -3.40 -14.26 -14.73
CA GLY A 81 -4.02 -13.66 -15.91
C GLY A 81 -5.26 -14.44 -16.35
N PRO A 82 -5.98 -13.98 -17.42
CA PRO A 82 -5.69 -12.78 -18.20
C PRO A 82 -6.00 -11.48 -17.45
N PRO A 83 -5.44 -10.31 -17.84
CA PRO A 83 -4.55 -10.14 -18.98
C PRO A 83 -3.10 -10.48 -18.65
N PHE A 84 -2.39 -11.03 -19.64
CA PHE A 84 -0.94 -11.21 -19.63
C PHE A 84 -0.24 -10.08 -20.41
N LEU A 85 1.02 -9.80 -20.08
CA LEU A 85 1.86 -8.93 -20.88
C LEU A 85 2.00 -9.52 -22.27
N LYS A 86 1.75 -8.71 -23.30
CA LYS A 86 2.00 -9.10 -24.68
C LYS A 86 3.45 -8.78 -25.04
N ASP A 87 4.15 -9.74 -25.68
CA ASP A 87 5.44 -9.51 -26.28
C ASP A 87 5.36 -8.59 -27.51
N GLN A 88 6.50 -8.30 -28.13
CA GLN A 88 6.58 -7.48 -29.34
C GLN A 88 5.82 -8.10 -30.56
N HIS A 89 5.48 -9.38 -30.50
CA HIS A 89 4.72 -10.11 -31.53
C HIS A 89 3.25 -10.28 -31.16
N ALA A 90 2.77 -9.62 -30.09
CA ALA A 90 1.43 -9.71 -29.53
C ALA A 90 1.05 -11.08 -28.95
N ASN A 91 2.02 -11.96 -28.67
CA ASN A 91 1.78 -13.20 -27.93
C ASN A 91 1.74 -12.94 -26.42
N ASP A 92 0.97 -13.74 -25.68
CA ASP A 92 1.01 -13.71 -24.23
C ASP A 92 2.36 -14.21 -23.69
N THR A 93 2.92 -13.44 -22.76
CA THR A 93 4.05 -13.90 -21.94
C THR A 93 3.55 -14.70 -20.73
N THR A 94 4.47 -15.12 -19.85
CA THR A 94 4.14 -15.78 -18.58
C THR A 94 3.77 -14.80 -17.47
N ASP A 95 3.89 -13.48 -17.70
CA ASP A 95 3.72 -12.45 -16.67
C ASP A 95 2.37 -11.74 -16.80
N ALA A 96 1.48 -12.00 -15.85
CA ALA A 96 0.19 -11.32 -15.77
C ALA A 96 0.33 -9.87 -15.31
N ALA A 97 -0.62 -9.03 -15.70
CA ALA A 97 -0.70 -7.63 -15.28
C ALA A 97 -0.69 -7.47 -13.75
N TYR A 98 -1.18 -8.45 -13.00
CA TYR A 98 -1.17 -8.46 -11.55
C TYR A 98 0.27 -8.42 -11.00
N TYR A 99 1.16 -9.26 -11.51
CA TYR A 99 2.57 -9.26 -11.15
C TYR A 99 3.25 -7.93 -11.50
N LEU A 100 3.02 -7.43 -12.71
CA LEU A 100 3.63 -6.18 -13.18
C LEU A 100 3.25 -4.97 -12.32
N GLY A 101 2.02 -4.95 -11.80
CA GLY A 101 1.51 -3.85 -10.98
C GLY A 101 2.19 -3.70 -9.61
N THR A 102 2.97 -4.69 -9.16
CA THR A 102 3.49 -4.75 -7.77
C THR A 102 4.98 -5.03 -7.66
N ASN A 103 5.73 -5.08 -8.78
CA ASN A 103 7.12 -5.53 -8.74
C ASN A 103 8.12 -4.67 -9.52
N ARG A 104 7.75 -3.41 -9.89
CA ARG A 104 8.73 -2.47 -10.47
C ARG A 104 9.84 -2.11 -9.47
N ASN A 105 10.98 -1.70 -9.98
CA ASN A 105 12.17 -1.31 -9.22
C ASN A 105 12.78 -2.44 -8.36
N LYS A 106 12.44 -3.71 -8.65
CA LYS A 106 12.99 -4.88 -7.94
C LYS A 106 13.93 -5.68 -8.83
N ARG A 107 14.85 -6.41 -8.21
CA ARG A 107 15.72 -7.41 -8.84
C ARG A 107 15.22 -8.81 -8.50
N SER A 108 14.85 -9.63 -9.50
CA SER A 108 14.38 -11.01 -9.29
C SER A 108 15.56 -11.99 -9.26
N VAL A 109 15.57 -12.81 -8.23
CA VAL A 109 16.51 -13.91 -8.00
C VAL A 109 15.75 -15.20 -7.77
N THR A 110 16.02 -16.25 -8.51
CA THR A 110 15.46 -17.58 -8.22
C THR A 110 16.22 -18.24 -7.08
N CYS A 111 15.49 -18.85 -6.14
CA CYS A 111 16.07 -19.66 -5.07
C CYS A 111 15.01 -20.61 -4.47
N ASP A 112 15.31 -21.90 -4.43
CA ASP A 112 14.47 -22.88 -3.74
C ASP A 112 14.84 -22.96 -2.25
N ILE A 113 14.10 -22.23 -1.42
CA ILE A 113 14.29 -22.22 0.04
C ILE A 113 13.83 -23.51 0.76
N ALA A 114 13.18 -24.45 0.06
CA ALA A 114 12.89 -25.76 0.61
C ALA A 114 14.15 -26.61 0.74
N GLN A 115 15.20 -26.32 -0.05
CA GLN A 115 16.47 -27.01 -0.04
C GLN A 115 17.45 -26.40 0.97
N PRO A 116 18.28 -27.20 1.67
CA PRO A 116 19.28 -26.68 2.61
C PRO A 116 20.26 -25.68 1.99
N ALA A 117 20.67 -25.90 0.73
CA ALA A 117 21.56 -24.99 0.01
C ALA A 117 20.88 -23.64 -0.26
N GLY A 118 19.59 -23.62 -0.61
CA GLY A 118 18.82 -22.37 -0.77
C GLY A 118 18.68 -21.62 0.56
N GLN A 119 18.40 -22.33 1.66
CA GLN A 119 18.36 -21.73 3.00
C GLN A 119 19.70 -21.10 3.38
N GLN A 120 20.81 -21.76 3.05
CA GLN A 120 22.15 -21.23 3.30
C GLN A 120 22.41 -19.96 2.46
N LEU A 121 21.97 -19.94 1.20
CA LEU A 121 22.08 -18.78 0.33
C LEU A 121 21.32 -17.57 0.91
N ILE A 122 20.10 -17.78 1.40
CA ILE A 122 19.33 -16.73 2.07
C ILE A 122 20.03 -16.20 3.33
N ARG A 123 20.60 -17.08 4.16
CA ARG A 123 21.38 -16.68 5.36
C ARG A 123 22.62 -15.86 5.01
N GLN A 124 23.26 -16.14 3.88
CA GLN A 124 24.38 -15.32 3.37
C GLN A 124 23.89 -13.95 2.91
N LEU A 125 22.82 -13.89 2.13
CA LEU A 125 22.24 -12.61 1.64
C LEU A 125 21.81 -11.71 2.79
N VAL A 126 21.19 -12.25 3.86
CA VAL A 126 20.74 -11.49 5.02
C VAL A 126 21.86 -10.70 5.71
N GLN A 127 23.11 -11.18 5.67
CA GLN A 127 24.24 -10.46 6.23
C GLN A 127 24.51 -9.12 5.54
N HIS A 128 24.00 -8.95 4.33
CA HIS A 128 24.15 -7.77 3.49
C HIS A 128 22.85 -6.97 3.33
N CYS A 129 21.79 -7.32 4.08
CA CYS A 129 20.47 -6.69 4.01
C CYS A 129 20.11 -5.98 5.30
N ASP A 130 19.35 -4.90 5.19
CA ASP A 130 18.79 -4.14 6.32
C ASP A 130 17.39 -4.64 6.69
N VAL A 131 16.65 -5.15 5.70
CA VAL A 131 15.27 -5.63 5.87
C VAL A 131 15.11 -7.02 5.27
N PHE A 132 14.37 -7.86 5.96
CA PHE A 132 13.85 -9.13 5.46
C PHE A 132 12.33 -9.10 5.57
N ILE A 133 11.62 -9.43 4.49
CA ILE A 133 10.16 -9.48 4.50
C ILE A 133 9.65 -10.80 3.92
N GLU A 134 8.64 -11.39 4.56
CA GLU A 134 8.03 -12.64 4.14
C GLU A 134 6.52 -12.66 4.43
N ASN A 135 5.78 -13.55 3.76
CA ASN A 135 4.36 -13.77 4.02
C ASN A 135 3.96 -15.26 3.97
N PHE A 136 4.83 -16.12 4.52
CA PHE A 136 4.58 -17.54 4.68
C PHE A 136 3.64 -17.80 5.87
N LYS A 137 3.17 -19.03 5.99
CA LYS A 137 2.39 -19.44 7.17
C LYS A 137 3.27 -19.37 8.42
N VAL A 138 2.64 -19.03 9.54
CA VAL A 138 3.33 -19.01 10.84
C VAL A 138 4.01 -20.36 11.10
N GLY A 139 5.30 -20.30 11.43
CA GLY A 139 6.15 -21.47 11.68
C GLY A 139 6.89 -22.02 10.46
N ASP A 140 6.51 -21.66 9.22
CA ASP A 140 7.22 -22.17 8.03
C ASP A 140 8.65 -21.65 7.97
N MET A 141 8.89 -20.39 8.25
CA MET A 141 10.23 -19.81 8.27
C MET A 141 11.11 -20.44 9.36
N ALA A 142 10.55 -20.77 10.51
CA ALA A 142 11.28 -21.47 11.58
C ALA A 142 11.75 -22.88 11.15
N ARG A 143 10.94 -23.61 10.38
CA ARG A 143 11.35 -24.93 9.83
C ARG A 143 12.56 -24.82 8.90
N TYR A 144 12.72 -23.68 8.22
CA TYR A 144 13.85 -23.41 7.33
C TYR A 144 15.04 -22.74 8.05
N GLY A 145 14.90 -22.36 9.33
CA GLY A 145 15.89 -21.58 10.05
C GLY A 145 16.06 -20.18 9.44
N LEU A 146 14.95 -19.61 8.95
CA LEU A 146 14.84 -18.29 8.33
C LEU A 146 13.87 -17.38 9.08
N ASP A 147 13.47 -17.75 10.30
CA ASP A 147 12.65 -16.93 11.18
C ASP A 147 13.46 -15.79 11.82
N TYR A 148 12.77 -14.86 12.48
CA TYR A 148 13.42 -13.71 13.11
C TYR A 148 14.51 -14.12 14.11
N ALA A 149 14.25 -15.11 14.96
CA ALA A 149 15.23 -15.53 15.95
C ALA A 149 16.52 -16.05 15.31
N SER A 150 16.40 -16.84 14.24
CA SER A 150 17.53 -17.39 13.50
C SER A 150 18.30 -16.29 12.74
N LEU A 151 17.60 -15.39 12.05
CA LEU A 151 18.23 -14.38 11.19
C LEU A 151 18.78 -13.18 11.99
N SER A 152 18.15 -12.79 13.10
CA SER A 152 18.67 -11.72 13.98
C SER A 152 19.93 -12.13 14.70
N ALA A 153 20.16 -13.43 14.94
CA ALA A 153 21.44 -13.95 15.45
C ALA A 153 22.59 -13.77 14.44
N ILE A 154 22.30 -13.78 13.14
CA ILE A 154 23.27 -13.56 12.04
C ILE A 154 23.47 -12.07 11.81
N ASN A 155 22.38 -11.28 11.81
CA ASN A 155 22.36 -9.85 11.59
C ASN A 155 21.52 -9.15 12.66
N PRO A 156 22.09 -8.72 13.79
CA PRO A 156 21.34 -8.07 14.87
C PRO A 156 20.65 -6.75 14.50
N ARG A 157 21.05 -6.14 13.38
CA ARG A 157 20.45 -4.89 12.87
C ARG A 157 19.24 -5.15 11.98
N LEU A 158 18.97 -6.39 11.64
CA LEU A 158 17.94 -6.78 10.70
C LEU A 158 16.54 -6.36 11.16
N VAL A 159 15.83 -5.63 10.33
CA VAL A 159 14.38 -5.43 10.45
C VAL A 159 13.70 -6.59 9.75
N TYR A 160 13.00 -7.41 10.51
CA TYR A 160 12.30 -8.59 9.99
C TYR A 160 10.80 -8.32 9.97
N CYS A 161 10.14 -8.42 8.82
CA CYS A 161 8.71 -8.17 8.69
C CYS A 161 7.97 -9.43 8.24
N SER A 162 7.08 -9.93 9.09
CA SER A 162 6.13 -10.98 8.73
C SER A 162 4.77 -10.38 8.39
N VAL A 163 4.22 -10.73 7.22
CA VAL A 163 2.89 -10.30 6.79
C VAL A 163 1.98 -11.53 6.71
N THR A 164 0.99 -11.62 7.60
CA THR A 164 0.11 -12.78 7.69
C THR A 164 -1.36 -12.38 7.77
N GLY A 165 -2.29 -13.33 7.64
CA GLY A 165 -3.71 -13.04 7.75
C GLY A 165 -4.15 -12.58 9.13
N PHE A 166 -3.55 -13.18 10.20
CA PHE A 166 -4.03 -13.03 11.57
C PHE A 166 -2.94 -12.71 12.61
N GLY A 167 -1.71 -12.44 12.18
CA GLY A 167 -0.58 -12.17 13.06
C GLY A 167 0.14 -13.45 13.55
N GLN A 168 1.26 -13.24 14.24
CA GLN A 168 2.10 -14.32 14.77
C GLN A 168 1.55 -14.94 16.06
N THR A 169 0.55 -14.32 16.68
CA THR A 169 -0.04 -14.71 17.96
C THR A 169 -1.56 -14.82 17.87
N GLY A 170 -2.19 -15.27 18.96
CA GLY A 170 -3.64 -15.39 19.05
C GLY A 170 -4.23 -16.67 18.48
N PRO A 171 -5.56 -16.88 18.63
CA PRO A 171 -6.22 -18.14 18.33
C PRO A 171 -6.28 -18.47 16.82
N TYR A 172 -6.08 -17.51 15.95
CA TYR A 172 -6.17 -17.67 14.49
C TYR A 172 -4.81 -17.68 13.78
N ARG A 173 -3.69 -17.60 14.50
CA ARG A 173 -2.34 -17.47 13.93
C ARG A 173 -2.00 -18.53 12.86
N GLU A 174 -2.55 -19.72 12.95
CA GLU A 174 -2.28 -20.84 12.02
C GLU A 174 -3.21 -20.85 10.80
N ARG A 175 -4.23 -19.95 10.78
CA ARG A 175 -5.19 -19.87 9.68
C ARG A 175 -4.59 -19.09 8.51
N ALA A 176 -4.86 -19.59 7.31
CA ALA A 176 -4.61 -18.80 6.09
C ALA A 176 -5.59 -17.62 6.02
N GLY A 177 -5.09 -16.43 5.70
CA GLY A 177 -5.90 -15.23 5.50
C GLY A 177 -5.60 -14.64 4.13
N TYR A 178 -6.66 -14.48 3.32
CA TYR A 178 -6.62 -13.73 2.07
C TYR A 178 -7.51 -12.49 2.19
N ASP A 179 -7.18 -11.44 1.48
CA ASP A 179 -7.91 -10.15 1.47
C ASP A 179 -9.43 -10.31 1.55
N TYR A 180 -10.01 -11.14 0.66
CA TYR A 180 -11.47 -11.29 0.57
C TYR A 180 -12.10 -11.84 1.86
N ALA A 181 -11.46 -12.86 2.46
CA ALA A 181 -11.92 -13.41 3.74
C ALA A 181 -11.75 -12.40 4.88
N ILE A 182 -10.65 -11.64 4.87
CA ILE A 182 -10.36 -10.60 5.86
C ILE A 182 -11.34 -9.43 5.75
N GLN A 183 -11.72 -8.98 4.55
CA GLN A 183 -12.77 -7.97 4.38
C GLN A 183 -14.10 -8.40 5.05
N GLY A 184 -14.44 -9.70 4.97
CA GLY A 184 -15.61 -10.25 5.64
C GLY A 184 -15.43 -10.32 7.16
N MET A 185 -14.38 -10.98 7.62
CA MET A 185 -14.12 -11.21 9.05
C MET A 185 -13.78 -9.93 9.82
N GLY A 186 -13.09 -9.00 9.18
CA GLY A 186 -12.70 -7.71 9.76
C GLY A 186 -13.78 -6.63 9.72
N GLY A 187 -15.02 -6.98 9.36
CA GLY A 187 -16.18 -6.11 9.48
C GLY A 187 -16.44 -5.16 8.30
N LEU A 188 -15.52 -5.02 7.33
CA LEU A 188 -15.68 -4.07 6.22
C LEU A 188 -16.94 -4.40 5.38
N MET A 189 -17.19 -5.67 5.09
CA MET A 189 -18.36 -6.07 4.31
C MET A 189 -19.68 -5.85 5.06
N SER A 190 -19.67 -5.78 6.38
CA SER A 190 -20.88 -5.47 7.17
C SER A 190 -21.35 -4.02 7.00
N VAL A 191 -20.46 -3.12 6.56
CA VAL A 191 -20.74 -1.69 6.38
C VAL A 191 -20.64 -1.24 4.91
N THR A 192 -20.28 -2.16 4.00
CA THR A 192 -20.13 -1.91 2.55
C THR A 192 -21.24 -2.62 1.77
N GLY A 193 -21.89 -1.89 0.88
CA GLY A 193 -22.98 -2.37 0.04
C GLY A 193 -24.26 -1.59 0.26
N GLU A 194 -25.30 -1.89 -0.53
CA GLU A 194 -26.60 -1.26 -0.42
C GLU A 194 -27.31 -1.70 0.87
N ARG A 195 -28.21 -0.85 1.37
CA ARG A 195 -28.98 -1.02 2.60
C ARG A 195 -29.86 -2.27 2.54
N ASP A 196 -30.05 -2.92 3.70
CA ASP A 196 -30.91 -4.12 3.79
C ASP A 196 -32.37 -3.83 3.45
N ASP A 197 -32.88 -2.68 3.86
CA ASP A 197 -34.26 -2.26 3.61
C ASP A 197 -34.53 -1.92 2.12
N LEU A 198 -33.49 -1.80 1.30
CA LEU A 198 -33.56 -1.63 -0.15
C LEU A 198 -33.17 -2.92 -0.90
N GLY A 199 -33.15 -4.07 -0.21
CA GLY A 199 -32.84 -5.37 -0.81
C GLY A 199 -31.33 -5.61 -1.04
N GLY A 200 -30.46 -4.81 -0.41
CA GLY A 200 -29.02 -4.96 -0.52
C GLY A 200 -28.44 -6.09 0.33
N GLY A 201 -27.14 -6.30 0.21
CA GLY A 201 -26.38 -7.29 0.97
C GLY A 201 -24.91 -6.88 1.17
N PRO A 202 -24.14 -7.63 1.98
CA PRO A 202 -22.71 -7.39 2.17
C PRO A 202 -21.93 -7.45 0.85
N GLN A 203 -21.08 -6.46 0.62
CA GLN A 203 -20.23 -6.40 -0.58
C GLN A 203 -18.78 -6.14 -0.19
N LYS A 204 -17.86 -6.76 -0.93
CA LYS A 204 -16.44 -6.40 -0.83
C LYS A 204 -16.15 -5.11 -1.58
N VAL A 205 -15.07 -4.45 -1.24
CA VAL A 205 -14.49 -3.40 -2.07
C VAL A 205 -13.88 -4.01 -3.35
N GLY A 206 -13.95 -3.30 -4.46
CA GLY A 206 -13.51 -3.80 -5.77
C GLY A 206 -12.04 -4.23 -5.82
N VAL A 207 -11.15 -3.48 -5.16
CA VAL A 207 -9.73 -3.79 -5.02
C VAL A 207 -9.45 -4.54 -3.71
N ALA A 208 -8.32 -5.22 -3.61
CA ALA A 208 -7.88 -5.95 -2.42
C ALA A 208 -7.36 -4.99 -1.33
N VAL A 209 -8.30 -4.23 -0.71
CA VAL A 209 -7.95 -3.12 0.19
C VAL A 209 -7.25 -3.56 1.46
N ALA A 210 -7.56 -4.75 2.01
CA ALA A 210 -6.88 -5.25 3.21
C ALA A 210 -5.38 -5.50 2.91
N ASP A 211 -5.07 -6.10 1.76
CA ASP A 211 -3.69 -6.28 1.31
C ASP A 211 -2.97 -4.95 1.09
N LEU A 212 -3.58 -4.02 0.33
CA LEU A 212 -2.97 -2.74 0.00
C LEU A 212 -2.66 -1.90 1.24
N PHE A 213 -3.61 -1.81 2.17
CA PHE A 213 -3.38 -1.09 3.43
C PHE A 213 -2.37 -1.79 4.32
N THR A 214 -2.37 -3.14 4.37
CA THR A 214 -1.35 -3.89 5.11
C THR A 214 0.03 -3.62 4.54
N GLY A 215 0.19 -3.59 3.22
CA GLY A 215 1.43 -3.20 2.56
C GLY A 215 1.88 -1.80 2.93
N MET A 216 0.95 -0.83 2.97
CA MET A 216 1.28 0.54 3.40
C MET A 216 1.63 0.65 4.89
N TYR A 217 0.91 -0.04 5.79
CA TYR A 217 1.28 -0.09 7.20
C TYR A 217 2.62 -0.80 7.42
N ALA A 218 2.91 -1.88 6.68
CA ALA A 218 4.21 -2.54 6.69
C ALA A 218 5.33 -1.59 6.26
N THR A 219 5.09 -0.78 5.22
CA THR A 219 6.04 0.25 4.78
C THR A 219 6.34 1.24 5.91
N VAL A 220 5.33 1.77 6.58
CA VAL A 220 5.49 2.70 7.71
C VAL A 220 6.23 2.03 8.88
N ALA A 221 5.87 0.79 9.22
CA ALA A 221 6.50 0.04 10.31
C ALA A 221 7.98 -0.27 10.02
N ILE A 222 8.30 -0.67 8.78
CA ILE A 222 9.69 -0.91 8.35
C ILE A 222 10.50 0.38 8.42
N LEU A 223 10.00 1.51 7.93
CA LEU A 223 10.69 2.80 8.02
C LEU A 223 10.94 3.23 9.47
N ALA A 224 9.98 3.03 10.35
CA ALA A 224 10.14 3.29 11.78
C ALA A 224 11.18 2.35 12.44
N ALA A 225 11.16 1.06 12.07
CA ALA A 225 12.11 0.07 12.55
C ALA A 225 13.54 0.32 12.03
N LEU A 226 13.70 0.71 10.76
CA LEU A 226 14.99 1.13 10.19
C LEU A 226 15.54 2.34 10.95
N ARG A 227 14.70 3.35 11.22
CA ARG A 227 15.09 4.50 12.02
C ARG A 227 15.56 4.12 13.44
N HIS A 228 14.92 3.11 14.04
CA HIS A 228 15.37 2.56 15.31
C HIS A 228 16.73 1.86 15.16
N ALA A 229 16.88 0.99 14.18
CA ALA A 229 18.10 0.22 13.92
C ALA A 229 19.30 1.13 13.59
N GLU A 230 19.09 2.23 12.86
CA GLU A 230 20.13 3.23 12.59
C GLU A 230 20.68 3.86 13.89
N ARG A 231 19.80 4.15 14.85
CA ARG A 231 20.16 4.83 16.11
C ARG A 231 20.75 3.92 17.17
N THR A 232 20.32 2.67 17.21
CA THR A 232 20.64 1.74 18.30
C THR A 232 21.57 0.60 17.90
N GLY A 233 21.67 0.34 16.59
CA GLY A 233 22.35 -0.86 16.10
C GLY A 233 21.52 -2.14 16.23
N GLN A 234 20.24 -2.05 16.67
CA GLN A 234 19.35 -3.18 16.91
C GLN A 234 18.15 -3.12 15.98
N GLY A 235 17.94 -4.18 15.19
CA GLY A 235 16.72 -4.39 14.44
C GLY A 235 15.57 -4.90 15.32
N GLN A 236 14.45 -5.24 14.69
CA GLN A 236 13.29 -5.80 15.39
C GLN A 236 12.38 -6.60 14.48
N HIS A 237 11.51 -7.40 15.10
CA HIS A 237 10.43 -8.08 14.37
C HIS A 237 9.22 -7.15 14.23
N VAL A 238 8.72 -7.04 13.01
CA VAL A 238 7.49 -6.33 12.65
C VAL A 238 6.45 -7.40 12.31
N ASP A 239 5.44 -7.55 13.15
CA ASP A 239 4.32 -8.48 12.94
C ASP A 239 3.13 -7.72 12.36
N MET A 240 2.82 -7.99 11.08
CA MET A 240 1.74 -7.34 10.33
C MET A 240 0.63 -8.34 10.03
N ALA A 241 -0.56 -8.08 10.58
CA ALA A 241 -1.75 -8.88 10.32
C ALA A 241 -2.73 -8.13 9.42
N LEU A 242 -3.23 -8.80 8.38
CA LEU A 242 -4.29 -8.24 7.52
C LEU A 242 -5.55 -7.92 8.34
N LEU A 243 -5.89 -8.78 9.31
CA LEU A 243 -7.06 -8.56 10.16
C LEU A 243 -6.93 -7.30 11.01
N ASP A 244 -5.76 -7.08 11.63
CA ASP A 244 -5.52 -5.91 12.48
C ASP A 244 -5.62 -4.63 11.65
N THR A 245 -5.01 -4.63 10.46
CA THR A 245 -5.11 -3.54 9.50
C THR A 245 -6.56 -3.29 9.09
N GLN A 246 -7.31 -4.34 8.77
CA GLN A 246 -8.72 -4.22 8.40
C GLN A 246 -9.57 -3.64 9.54
N VAL A 247 -9.33 -4.03 10.78
CA VAL A 247 -10.01 -3.46 11.95
C VAL A 247 -9.65 -1.97 12.12
N ALA A 248 -8.38 -1.61 11.94
CA ALA A 248 -7.96 -0.20 11.96
C ALA A 248 -8.65 0.63 10.87
N MET A 249 -8.89 0.04 9.69
CA MET A 249 -9.60 0.71 8.58
C MET A 249 -11.07 1.00 8.84
N LEU A 250 -11.71 0.40 9.85
CA LEU A 250 -13.10 0.74 10.22
C LEU A 250 -13.24 2.20 10.70
N ALA A 251 -12.13 2.81 11.13
CA ALA A 251 -12.02 4.25 11.41
C ALA A 251 -13.21 4.80 12.24
N ASN A 252 -13.94 5.77 11.69
CA ASN A 252 -15.09 6.38 12.38
C ASN A 252 -16.24 5.41 12.64
N LEU A 253 -16.46 4.37 11.83
CA LEU A 253 -17.53 3.39 12.06
C LEU A 253 -17.19 2.49 13.23
N GLY A 254 -15.94 2.07 13.37
CA GLY A 254 -15.43 1.38 14.55
C GLY A 254 -15.58 2.25 15.82
N ALA A 255 -15.19 3.54 15.72
CA ALA A 255 -15.35 4.50 16.81
C ALA A 255 -16.83 4.72 17.18
N ASN A 256 -17.72 4.86 16.20
CA ASN A 256 -19.16 4.99 16.46
C ASN A 256 -19.71 3.82 17.28
N TYR A 257 -19.28 2.60 16.98
CA TYR A 257 -19.68 1.42 17.73
C TYR A 257 -19.07 1.38 19.13
N LEU A 258 -17.77 1.57 19.24
CA LEU A 258 -17.03 1.43 20.51
C LEU A 258 -17.35 2.55 21.51
N VAL A 259 -17.63 3.77 21.04
CA VAL A 259 -17.89 4.93 21.94
C VAL A 259 -19.31 4.91 22.48
N SER A 260 -20.33 4.60 21.67
CA SER A 260 -21.70 4.62 22.11
C SER A 260 -22.56 3.46 21.59
N GLY A 261 -22.32 2.99 20.38
CA GLY A 261 -23.17 2.00 19.71
C GLY A 261 -23.34 0.71 20.49
N GLN A 262 -22.28 0.19 21.12
CA GLN A 262 -22.32 -1.02 21.95
C GLN A 262 -23.22 -0.86 23.20
N TYR A 263 -23.26 0.34 23.78
CA TYR A 263 -24.09 0.63 24.97
C TYR A 263 -25.54 0.91 24.61
N GLU A 264 -25.79 1.45 23.41
CA GLU A 264 -27.11 1.78 22.90
C GLU A 264 -27.74 0.66 22.06
N GLY A 265 -27.00 -0.46 21.85
CA GLY A 265 -27.40 -1.55 20.97
C GLY A 265 -27.41 -1.17 19.49
N LYS A 266 -26.67 -0.13 19.10
CA LYS A 266 -26.61 0.38 17.72
C LYS A 266 -25.35 -0.13 17.01
N VAL A 267 -25.50 -1.11 16.17
CA VAL A 267 -24.43 -1.61 15.31
C VAL A 267 -24.47 -0.87 13.96
N PRO A 268 -23.38 -0.19 13.53
CA PRO A 268 -23.34 0.42 12.22
C PRO A 268 -23.58 -0.64 11.12
N GLY A 269 -24.55 -0.36 10.26
CA GLY A 269 -24.88 -1.20 9.11
C GLY A 269 -24.47 -0.54 7.79
N ARG A 270 -24.89 -1.14 6.69
CA ARG A 270 -24.68 -0.57 5.36
C ARG A 270 -25.52 0.68 5.12
N ALA A 271 -24.90 1.71 4.59
CA ALA A 271 -25.52 2.98 4.25
C ALA A 271 -25.71 3.18 2.74
N GLY A 272 -25.40 2.17 1.92
CA GLY A 272 -25.36 2.31 0.47
C GLY A 272 -24.29 3.35 0.07
N ASN A 273 -24.68 4.24 -0.84
CA ASN A 273 -23.83 5.33 -1.29
C ASN A 273 -23.86 6.58 -0.37
N ALA A 274 -24.45 6.49 0.83
CA ALA A 274 -24.59 7.63 1.73
C ALA A 274 -23.59 7.56 2.89
N HIS A 275 -23.11 8.74 3.32
CA HIS A 275 -22.32 8.85 4.55
C HIS A 275 -23.19 8.69 5.78
N GLN A 276 -22.72 7.97 6.81
CA GLN A 276 -23.53 7.70 8.00
C GLN A 276 -23.78 8.95 8.86
N ASN A 277 -22.79 9.82 9.01
CA ASN A 277 -22.78 10.94 9.96
C ASN A 277 -22.90 12.32 9.30
N ILE A 278 -22.97 12.42 7.97
CA ILE A 278 -23.01 13.68 7.22
C ILE A 278 -24.11 13.61 6.16
N VAL A 279 -24.95 14.67 6.06
CA VAL A 279 -26.06 14.75 5.09
C VAL A 279 -26.18 16.17 4.54
N PRO A 280 -26.30 16.33 3.20
CA PRO A 280 -26.12 15.34 2.14
C PRO A 280 -24.63 15.06 1.86
N TYR A 281 -24.26 13.79 1.83
CA TYR A 281 -22.94 13.32 1.41
C TYR A 281 -23.15 11.94 0.78
N GLN A 282 -23.44 11.91 -0.54
CA GLN A 282 -23.82 10.69 -1.23
C GLN A 282 -23.85 10.84 -2.75
N VAL A 283 -24.09 9.73 -3.43
CA VAL A 283 -24.38 9.70 -4.87
C VAL A 283 -25.85 10.11 -5.09
N PHE A 284 -26.08 10.95 -6.11
CA PHE A 284 -27.42 11.30 -6.59
C PHE A 284 -27.56 10.97 -8.09
N GLU A 285 -28.70 10.38 -8.45
CA GLU A 285 -29.11 10.24 -9.85
C GLU A 285 -29.52 11.63 -10.38
N VAL A 286 -29.03 11.98 -11.56
CA VAL A 286 -29.33 13.25 -12.25
C VAL A 286 -30.17 13.02 -13.49
N ALA A 287 -30.50 14.08 -14.24
CA ALA A 287 -31.17 13.90 -15.54
C ALA A 287 -30.32 13.01 -16.47
N PRO A 288 -30.96 12.17 -17.30
CA PRO A 288 -30.26 11.27 -18.19
C PRO A 288 -29.21 11.97 -19.07
N ASN A 289 -28.14 11.25 -19.42
CA ASN A 289 -27.11 11.72 -20.33
C ASN A 289 -27.67 11.95 -21.76
N ALA A 290 -26.81 12.37 -22.69
CA ALA A 290 -27.23 12.64 -24.06
C ALA A 290 -27.73 11.40 -24.82
N GLN A 291 -27.38 10.20 -24.35
CA GLN A 291 -27.81 8.90 -24.88
C GLN A 291 -29.11 8.39 -24.22
N GLY A 292 -29.67 9.13 -23.25
CA GLY A 292 -30.85 8.72 -22.51
C GLY A 292 -30.58 7.72 -21.38
N GLU A 293 -29.32 7.50 -21.04
CA GLU A 293 -28.91 6.58 -19.98
C GLU A 293 -28.88 7.28 -18.61
N LYS A 294 -29.09 6.50 -17.54
CA LYS A 294 -28.96 6.99 -16.16
C LYS A 294 -27.56 7.54 -15.92
N ASP A 295 -27.51 8.71 -15.30
CA ASP A 295 -26.28 9.36 -14.94
C ASP A 295 -26.27 9.80 -13.47
N HIS A 296 -25.09 9.93 -12.88
CA HIS A 296 -24.94 10.14 -11.45
C HIS A 296 -23.79 11.14 -11.17
N LEU A 297 -23.91 11.82 -10.01
CA LEU A 297 -22.83 12.60 -9.45
C LEU A 297 -22.72 12.35 -7.95
N ILE A 298 -21.57 12.71 -7.37
CA ILE A 298 -21.34 12.77 -5.93
C ILE A 298 -21.52 14.20 -5.46
N LEU A 299 -22.34 14.39 -4.41
CA LEU A 299 -22.38 15.61 -3.62
C LEU A 299 -21.78 15.34 -2.24
N ALA A 300 -20.83 16.18 -1.81
CA ALA A 300 -20.11 16.00 -0.55
C ALA A 300 -20.17 17.28 0.31
N VAL A 301 -21.32 17.54 0.91
CA VAL A 301 -21.53 18.71 1.79
C VAL A 301 -20.95 18.43 3.18
N GLY A 302 -19.76 18.97 3.47
CA GLY A 302 -19.07 18.73 4.74
C GLY A 302 -19.46 19.65 5.91
N ASN A 303 -20.19 20.77 5.66
CA ASN A 303 -20.60 21.72 6.70
C ASN A 303 -21.86 22.51 6.31
N ASP A 304 -22.42 23.24 7.29
CA ASP A 304 -23.69 23.95 7.12
C ASP A 304 -23.60 25.10 6.10
N GLY A 305 -22.44 25.78 5.99
CA GLY A 305 -22.22 26.81 4.99
C GLY A 305 -22.19 26.27 3.54
N GLN A 306 -21.65 25.09 3.34
CA GLN A 306 -21.71 24.41 2.03
C GLN A 306 -23.14 23.94 1.72
N PHE A 307 -23.92 23.54 2.74
CA PHE A 307 -25.32 23.21 2.56
C PHE A 307 -26.15 24.42 2.11
N ALA A 308 -25.94 25.59 2.72
CA ALA A 308 -26.63 26.81 2.32
C ALA A 308 -26.30 27.17 0.85
N LYS A 309 -25.04 27.17 0.47
CA LYS A 309 -24.63 27.40 -0.93
C LYS A 309 -25.24 26.38 -1.90
N PHE A 310 -25.30 25.11 -1.52
CA PHE A 310 -25.97 24.10 -2.33
C PHE A 310 -27.45 24.44 -2.51
N CYS A 311 -28.17 24.82 -1.43
CA CYS A 311 -29.58 25.18 -1.49
C CYS A 311 -29.83 26.38 -2.43
N ASP A 312 -28.96 27.39 -2.40
CA ASP A 312 -29.04 28.55 -3.31
C ASP A 312 -28.90 28.09 -4.78
N ILE A 313 -27.90 27.24 -5.10
CA ILE A 313 -27.68 26.69 -6.45
C ILE A 313 -28.86 25.83 -6.90
N ALA A 314 -29.40 25.04 -5.97
CA ALA A 314 -30.51 24.14 -6.26
C ALA A 314 -31.86 24.86 -6.39
N GLY A 315 -31.93 26.16 -6.04
CA GLY A 315 -33.17 26.96 -6.08
C GLY A 315 -34.15 26.65 -4.95
N CYS A 316 -33.60 26.23 -3.80
CA CYS A 316 -34.38 25.89 -2.59
C CYS A 316 -33.75 26.51 -1.32
N PRO A 317 -33.49 27.85 -1.27
CA PRO A 317 -32.78 28.49 -0.16
C PRO A 317 -33.51 28.35 1.19
N GLU A 318 -34.79 28.13 1.19
CA GLU A 318 -35.60 27.86 2.38
C GLU A 318 -35.14 26.61 3.15
N LEU A 319 -34.59 25.61 2.50
CA LEU A 319 -34.09 24.40 3.16
C LEU A 319 -32.86 24.70 4.06
N ALA A 320 -32.10 25.73 3.73
CA ALA A 320 -30.93 26.13 4.53
C ALA A 320 -31.30 26.76 5.86
N THR A 321 -32.50 27.34 5.96
CA THR A 321 -33.05 28.01 7.16
C THR A 321 -34.08 27.19 7.90
N ASP A 322 -34.56 26.08 7.34
CA ASP A 322 -35.49 25.14 8.01
C ASP A 322 -34.78 24.51 9.23
N ALA A 323 -35.38 24.62 10.39
CA ALA A 323 -34.85 24.09 11.65
C ALA A 323 -34.53 22.58 11.59
N ARG A 324 -35.19 21.82 10.70
CA ARG A 324 -34.94 20.40 10.49
C ARG A 324 -33.67 20.15 9.72
N PHE A 325 -33.12 21.15 8.96
CA PHE A 325 -32.04 20.96 8.01
C PHE A 325 -30.89 21.94 8.17
N ALA A 326 -31.04 23.01 8.95
CA ALA A 326 -30.05 24.07 9.12
C ALA A 326 -28.71 23.53 9.69
N LYS A 327 -28.73 22.51 10.54
CA LYS A 327 -27.55 21.89 11.14
C LYS A 327 -27.36 20.46 10.67
N ASN A 328 -26.11 20.02 10.54
CA ASN A 328 -25.83 18.65 10.10
C ASN A 328 -26.48 17.60 11.01
N ALA A 329 -26.42 17.77 12.34
CA ALA A 329 -27.06 16.82 13.26
C ALA A 329 -28.57 16.67 13.01
N ASP A 330 -29.24 17.75 12.65
CA ASP A 330 -30.67 17.75 12.35
C ASP A 330 -30.93 17.14 10.97
N ARG A 331 -30.09 17.42 9.97
CA ARG A 331 -30.16 16.75 8.67
C ARG A 331 -29.97 15.22 8.79
N VAL A 332 -29.06 14.76 9.64
CA VAL A 332 -28.87 13.32 9.93
C VAL A 332 -30.15 12.73 10.54
N ARG A 333 -30.78 13.40 11.50
CA ARG A 333 -32.06 12.94 12.13
C ARG A 333 -33.20 12.90 11.13
N HIS A 334 -33.27 13.89 10.24
CA HIS A 334 -34.33 14.05 9.26
C HIS A 334 -33.96 13.60 7.85
N ARG A 335 -32.95 12.73 7.74
CA ARG A 335 -32.45 12.19 6.46
C ARG A 335 -33.56 11.64 5.57
N ALA A 336 -34.45 10.85 6.15
CA ALA A 336 -35.56 10.23 5.43
C ALA A 336 -36.54 11.25 4.78
N THR A 337 -36.56 12.49 5.27
CA THR A 337 -37.32 13.58 4.66
C THR A 337 -36.51 14.37 3.64
N LEU A 338 -35.26 14.72 3.99
CA LEU A 338 -34.44 15.60 3.16
C LEU A 338 -33.97 14.92 1.88
N VAL A 339 -33.45 13.68 1.98
CA VAL A 339 -32.82 13.01 0.84
C VAL A 339 -33.76 12.85 -0.36
N PRO A 340 -35.03 12.39 -0.22
CA PRO A 340 -35.95 12.32 -1.35
C PRO A 340 -36.26 13.68 -2.01
N MET A 341 -36.28 14.78 -1.23
CA MET A 341 -36.42 16.13 -1.80
C MET A 341 -35.23 16.48 -2.68
N LEU A 342 -34.01 16.18 -2.22
CA LEU A 342 -32.80 16.42 -2.98
C LEU A 342 -32.70 15.53 -4.24
N GLU A 343 -33.10 14.27 -4.15
CA GLU A 343 -33.15 13.36 -5.29
C GLU A 343 -34.07 13.87 -6.42
N ALA A 344 -35.22 14.45 -6.04
CA ALA A 344 -36.11 15.08 -6.99
C ALA A 344 -35.48 16.30 -7.67
N LEU A 345 -34.75 17.13 -6.91
CA LEU A 345 -34.05 18.32 -7.44
C LEU A 345 -32.91 17.91 -8.38
N PHE A 346 -32.11 16.91 -8.03
CA PHE A 346 -30.98 16.47 -8.86
C PHE A 346 -31.42 15.98 -10.24
N LYS A 347 -32.57 15.33 -10.35
CA LYS A 347 -33.15 14.86 -11.63
C LYS A 347 -33.58 15.96 -12.57
N THR A 348 -33.58 17.23 -12.15
CA THR A 348 -34.01 18.37 -12.98
C THR A 348 -32.94 18.89 -13.95
N ARG A 349 -31.65 18.55 -13.73
CA ARG A 349 -30.53 19.04 -14.55
C ARG A 349 -29.56 17.91 -14.87
N ARG A 350 -28.79 18.07 -15.96
CA ARG A 350 -27.72 17.12 -16.33
C ARG A 350 -26.51 17.22 -15.40
N LYS A 351 -25.72 16.16 -15.36
CA LYS A 351 -24.49 16.09 -14.58
C LYS A 351 -23.55 17.27 -14.82
N SER A 352 -23.32 17.63 -16.09
CA SER A 352 -22.46 18.77 -16.46
C SER A 352 -22.90 20.08 -15.85
N ASP A 353 -24.20 20.34 -15.87
CA ASP A 353 -24.76 21.60 -15.38
C ASP A 353 -24.66 21.69 -13.85
N TRP A 354 -24.90 20.58 -13.16
CA TRP A 354 -24.72 20.48 -11.72
C TRP A 354 -23.25 20.66 -11.32
N LEU A 355 -22.33 19.91 -11.93
CA LEU A 355 -20.91 19.98 -11.60
C LEU A 355 -20.38 21.41 -11.80
N SER A 356 -20.67 22.05 -12.95
CA SER A 356 -20.24 23.42 -13.22
C SER A 356 -20.74 24.43 -12.19
N ALA A 357 -22.01 24.32 -11.79
CA ALA A 357 -22.61 25.24 -10.81
C ALA A 357 -22.04 25.01 -9.39
N LEU A 358 -21.87 23.74 -8.99
CA LEU A 358 -21.35 23.36 -7.66
C LEU A 358 -19.86 23.75 -7.50
N GLU A 359 -19.05 23.50 -8.53
CA GLU A 359 -17.63 23.84 -8.55
C GLU A 359 -17.43 25.37 -8.48
N ALA A 360 -18.20 26.14 -9.27
CA ALA A 360 -18.14 27.61 -9.24
C ALA A 360 -18.43 28.17 -7.85
N ALA A 361 -19.33 27.55 -7.08
CA ALA A 361 -19.66 27.94 -5.71
C ALA A 361 -18.77 27.28 -4.64
N LYS A 362 -17.78 26.48 -5.05
CA LYS A 362 -16.86 25.76 -4.16
C LYS A 362 -17.62 24.81 -3.21
N VAL A 363 -18.65 24.14 -3.71
CA VAL A 363 -19.33 23.04 -3.04
C VAL A 363 -18.72 21.75 -3.55
N PRO A 364 -18.13 20.89 -2.68
CA PRO A 364 -17.47 19.67 -3.11
C PRO A 364 -18.44 18.71 -3.82
N CYS A 365 -18.08 18.33 -5.04
CA CYS A 365 -18.83 17.41 -5.89
C CYS A 365 -17.87 16.65 -6.80
N GLY A 366 -18.35 15.63 -7.49
CA GLY A 366 -17.52 14.88 -8.44
C GLY A 366 -18.35 13.95 -9.32
N ALA A 367 -17.75 13.61 -10.47
CA ALA A 367 -18.26 12.55 -11.34
C ALA A 367 -17.88 11.17 -10.78
N ILE A 368 -18.59 10.13 -11.22
CA ILE A 368 -18.18 8.73 -11.04
C ILE A 368 -17.53 8.29 -12.35
N ASN A 369 -16.21 8.23 -12.35
CA ASN A 369 -15.43 7.93 -13.55
C ASN A 369 -15.18 6.43 -13.71
N SER A 370 -15.23 5.94 -14.93
CA SER A 370 -14.67 4.65 -15.32
C SER A 370 -13.14 4.70 -15.28
N LEU A 371 -12.48 3.54 -15.31
CA LEU A 371 -11.00 3.49 -15.38
C LEU A 371 -10.46 4.22 -16.63
N ALA A 372 -11.15 4.14 -17.77
CA ALA A 372 -10.75 4.87 -18.98
C ALA A 372 -10.80 6.39 -18.77
N GLU A 373 -11.85 6.89 -18.12
CA GLU A 373 -11.99 8.31 -17.79
C GLU A 373 -10.96 8.77 -16.76
N VAL A 374 -10.66 7.94 -15.73
CA VAL A 374 -9.61 8.24 -14.74
C VAL A 374 -8.25 8.43 -15.42
N PHE A 375 -7.84 7.53 -16.34
CA PHE A 375 -6.55 7.65 -17.02
C PHE A 375 -6.55 8.70 -18.14
N ALA A 376 -7.72 9.18 -18.57
CA ALA A 376 -7.86 10.33 -19.49
C ALA A 376 -7.94 11.67 -18.74
N ASP A 377 -8.17 11.68 -17.43
CA ASP A 377 -8.37 12.88 -16.63
C ASP A 377 -7.14 13.81 -16.67
N PRO A 378 -7.30 15.13 -16.92
CA PRO A 378 -6.19 16.07 -16.99
C PRO A 378 -5.35 16.13 -15.71
N GLN A 379 -5.97 16.05 -14.53
CA GLN A 379 -5.27 16.09 -13.24
C GLN A 379 -4.43 14.83 -13.03
N VAL A 380 -4.97 13.65 -13.40
CA VAL A 380 -4.26 12.36 -13.32
C VAL A 380 -3.04 12.36 -14.23
N ARG A 381 -3.19 12.91 -15.46
CA ARG A 381 -2.10 13.04 -16.43
C ARG A 381 -1.05 14.04 -15.98
N GLU A 382 -1.44 15.24 -15.56
CA GLU A 382 -0.52 16.26 -15.06
C GLU A 382 0.30 15.79 -13.86
N ARG A 383 -0.29 14.98 -13.00
CA ARG A 383 0.41 14.37 -11.86
C ARG A 383 1.25 13.15 -12.23
N GLY A 384 1.33 12.78 -13.51
CA GLY A 384 2.15 11.67 -13.97
C GLY A 384 1.79 10.33 -13.30
N MET A 385 0.49 10.04 -13.19
CA MET A 385 0.03 8.81 -12.51
C MET A 385 0.08 7.56 -13.40
N VAL A 386 0.56 7.67 -14.63
CA VAL A 386 0.92 6.55 -15.52
C VAL A 386 2.38 6.72 -15.91
N THR A 387 3.17 5.66 -15.71
CA THR A 387 4.57 5.58 -16.14
C THR A 387 4.73 4.58 -17.28
N HIS A 388 5.68 4.87 -18.16
CA HIS A 388 6.06 4.05 -19.30
C HIS A 388 7.39 3.36 -19.00
N TRP A 389 7.45 2.05 -19.24
CA TRP A 389 8.61 1.23 -18.90
C TRP A 389 9.11 0.48 -20.12
N SER A 390 10.42 0.54 -20.36
CA SER A 390 11.07 -0.35 -21.31
C SER A 390 11.29 -1.71 -20.64
N HIS A 391 10.42 -2.66 -20.96
CA HIS A 391 10.47 -4.02 -20.40
C HIS A 391 11.14 -4.98 -21.40
N PRO A 392 11.91 -5.99 -20.94
CA PRO A 392 12.59 -6.92 -21.85
C PRO A 392 11.68 -7.62 -22.86
N ALA A 393 10.41 -7.87 -22.53
CA ALA A 393 9.45 -8.48 -23.44
C ALA A 393 8.75 -7.47 -24.36
N ARG A 394 8.69 -6.18 -23.99
CA ARG A 394 7.99 -5.14 -24.76
C ARG A 394 8.50 -3.75 -24.38
N GLU A 395 8.75 -2.91 -25.37
CA GLU A 395 9.40 -1.60 -25.17
C GLU A 395 8.52 -0.58 -24.43
N ASP A 396 7.19 -0.65 -24.52
CA ASP A 396 6.27 0.26 -23.84
C ASP A 396 5.25 -0.50 -22.99
N VAL A 397 5.53 -0.62 -21.70
CA VAL A 397 4.60 -1.16 -20.69
C VAL A 397 4.14 -0.02 -19.80
N GLN A 398 2.83 0.23 -19.79
CA GLN A 398 2.22 1.28 -18.99
C GLN A 398 1.76 0.72 -17.65
N LEU A 399 2.19 1.35 -16.55
CA LEU A 399 1.82 0.98 -15.19
C LEU A 399 1.40 2.22 -14.38
N VAL A 400 0.58 1.99 -13.35
CA VAL A 400 0.23 3.05 -12.40
C VAL A 400 1.48 3.46 -11.63
N SER A 401 1.76 4.77 -11.60
CA SER A 401 2.91 5.36 -10.94
C SER A 401 2.77 5.37 -9.42
N SER A 402 3.87 5.60 -8.71
CA SER A 402 3.84 5.94 -7.28
C SER A 402 3.11 7.26 -7.04
N PRO A 403 2.19 7.33 -6.06
CA PRO A 403 1.53 8.59 -5.69
C PRO A 403 2.45 9.51 -4.86
N ILE A 404 3.59 9.02 -4.40
CA ILE A 404 4.53 9.77 -3.56
C ILE A 404 5.27 10.80 -4.43
N LYS A 405 5.28 12.06 -4.00
CA LYS A 405 5.98 13.16 -4.66
C LYS A 405 6.87 13.86 -3.63
N LEU A 406 8.17 13.60 -3.68
CA LEU A 406 9.18 14.23 -2.82
C LEU A 406 9.92 15.30 -3.62
N SER A 407 10.10 16.48 -3.05
CA SER A 407 10.69 17.64 -3.75
C SER A 407 12.22 17.52 -3.92
N ALA A 408 12.91 16.83 -3.01
CA ALA A 408 14.36 16.72 -3.02
C ALA A 408 14.85 15.34 -3.49
N THR A 409 14.07 14.29 -3.25
CA THR A 409 14.40 12.88 -3.54
C THR A 409 13.25 12.24 -4.32
N PRO A 410 13.09 12.54 -5.61
CA PRO A 410 12.01 11.97 -6.42
C PRO A 410 11.98 10.44 -6.35
N VAL A 411 10.81 9.86 -6.53
CA VAL A 411 10.70 8.40 -6.59
C VAL A 411 11.46 7.83 -7.79
N ARG A 412 12.03 6.67 -7.61
CA ARG A 412 12.77 5.93 -8.63
C ARG A 412 11.81 5.36 -9.68
N SER A 413 12.24 5.31 -10.95
CA SER A 413 11.46 4.77 -12.06
C SER A 413 12.35 4.23 -13.19
N ASP A 414 13.39 3.50 -12.84
CA ASP A 414 14.45 3.04 -13.75
C ASP A 414 14.45 1.53 -14.00
N LEU A 415 13.88 0.70 -13.10
CA LEU A 415 13.80 -0.73 -13.32
C LEU A 415 12.34 -1.16 -13.54
N PRO A 416 12.00 -1.71 -14.73
CA PRO A 416 10.69 -2.32 -14.96
C PRO A 416 10.49 -3.55 -14.06
N PRO A 417 9.26 -4.06 -13.91
CA PRO A 417 9.05 -5.34 -13.25
C PRO A 417 9.92 -6.43 -13.90
N PRO A 418 10.70 -7.21 -13.13
CA PRO A 418 11.69 -8.10 -13.69
C PRO A 418 11.07 -9.38 -14.27
N LEU A 419 11.74 -9.97 -15.27
CA LEU A 419 11.50 -11.38 -15.64
C LEU A 419 11.93 -12.29 -14.48
N LEU A 420 11.40 -13.51 -14.44
CA LEU A 420 11.77 -14.51 -13.42
C LEU A 420 13.26 -14.80 -13.45
N GLY A 421 13.93 -14.59 -12.32
CA GLY A 421 15.36 -14.83 -12.15
C GLY A 421 16.28 -13.93 -12.96
N GLN A 422 15.77 -12.85 -13.53
CA GLN A 422 16.54 -11.96 -14.43
C GLN A 422 17.86 -11.49 -13.85
N HIS A 423 17.93 -11.30 -12.54
CA HIS A 423 19.09 -10.71 -11.86
C HIS A 423 19.85 -11.73 -10.97
N THR A 424 19.58 -13.03 -11.14
CA THR A 424 20.16 -14.06 -10.26
C THR A 424 21.68 -14.00 -10.25
N ASP A 425 22.34 -14.04 -11.42
CA ASP A 425 23.81 -14.04 -11.52
C ASP A 425 24.42 -12.74 -11.03
N GLU A 426 23.84 -11.62 -11.45
CA GLU A 426 24.24 -10.28 -11.02
C GLU A 426 24.23 -10.17 -9.48
N VAL A 427 23.10 -10.48 -8.85
CA VAL A 427 22.97 -10.35 -7.39
C VAL A 427 23.92 -11.29 -6.65
N LEU A 428 24.06 -12.54 -7.09
CA LEU A 428 24.94 -13.50 -6.42
C LEU A 428 26.41 -13.12 -6.57
N THR A 429 26.80 -12.58 -7.72
CA THR A 429 28.16 -12.07 -7.92
C THR A 429 28.41 -10.80 -7.11
N ASP A 430 27.53 -9.79 -7.23
CA ASP A 430 27.75 -8.47 -6.64
C ASP A 430 27.61 -8.46 -5.12
N VAL A 431 26.67 -9.22 -4.57
CA VAL A 431 26.38 -9.21 -3.12
C VAL A 431 27.21 -10.27 -2.37
N LEU A 432 27.34 -11.46 -2.95
CA LEU A 432 28.02 -12.58 -2.28
C LEU A 432 29.42 -12.86 -2.82
N GLY A 433 29.81 -12.27 -3.94
CA GLY A 433 31.10 -12.54 -4.59
C GLY A 433 31.24 -13.93 -5.19
N LEU A 434 30.10 -14.59 -5.52
CA LEU A 434 30.12 -15.91 -6.12
C LEU A 434 30.63 -15.81 -7.57
N ASP A 435 31.50 -16.71 -7.95
CA ASP A 435 31.94 -16.84 -9.33
C ASP A 435 30.96 -17.67 -10.18
N ALA A 436 31.16 -17.64 -11.49
CA ALA A 436 30.30 -18.36 -12.43
C ALA A 436 30.27 -19.88 -12.19
N GLN A 437 31.34 -20.47 -11.66
CA GLN A 437 31.40 -21.91 -11.37
C GLN A 437 30.51 -22.25 -10.16
N ALA A 438 30.55 -21.45 -9.09
CA ALA A 438 29.70 -21.62 -7.91
C ALA A 438 28.20 -21.44 -8.25
N ILE A 439 27.86 -20.45 -9.09
CA ILE A 439 26.49 -20.24 -9.57
C ILE A 439 26.01 -21.42 -10.43
N ALA A 440 26.86 -21.92 -11.35
CA ALA A 440 26.52 -23.09 -12.15
C ALA A 440 26.26 -24.33 -11.29
N ALA A 441 27.08 -24.57 -10.26
CA ALA A 441 26.88 -25.68 -9.34
C ALA A 441 25.54 -25.59 -8.56
N LEU A 442 25.08 -24.39 -8.18
CA LEU A 442 23.78 -24.18 -7.56
C LEU A 442 22.62 -24.47 -8.54
N ARG A 443 22.79 -24.16 -9.83
CA ARG A 443 21.80 -24.52 -10.88
C ARG A 443 21.76 -26.04 -11.12
N GLU A 444 22.91 -26.72 -11.19
CA GLU A 444 22.96 -28.17 -11.31
C GLU A 444 22.25 -28.87 -10.13
N GLN A 445 22.32 -28.30 -8.95
CA GLN A 445 21.62 -28.76 -7.76
C GLN A 445 20.13 -28.36 -7.75
N GLN A 446 19.64 -27.63 -8.76
CA GLN A 446 18.26 -27.11 -8.83
C GLN A 446 17.88 -26.16 -7.68
N VAL A 447 18.86 -25.45 -7.13
CA VAL A 447 18.66 -24.43 -6.09
C VAL A 447 18.25 -23.09 -6.70
N LEU A 448 18.75 -22.79 -7.92
CA LEU A 448 18.50 -21.56 -8.67
C LEU A 448 17.58 -21.78 -9.87
#